data_0aa07ce2c211bb9ef313ffa1ded193ff
#
_entry.id   0aa07ce2c211bb9ef313ffa1ded193ff
#
_cell.length_a   1.000
_cell.length_b   1.000
_cell.length_c   1.000
_cell.angle_alpha   90.00
_cell.angle_beta   90.00
_cell.angle_gamma   90.00
#
_symmetry.space_group_name_H-M   'P 1'
#
loop_
_entity.id
_entity.type
_entity.pdbx_description
1 polymer ?
#
loop_
_entity_poly.entity_id
_entity_poly.type
_entity_poly.pdbx_seq_one_letter_code
_entity_poly.pdbx_strand_id
1 'polypeptide(L)'
;MCSPRTFMVRFVLVVCGLGGLAAAESATVNIPFADGRPILDLLQPQLWPMELRGKTPAALESFWPDWVKREDAAIRARVQAGDEDSIANFLLFGTSFTKQPRATETQLAGIVVRQRETGATTFVPSPLLKGRIEDFISGLAAPAGNERLQFAREVIARLGIDISTDAGRTRLRRYLEDRAALVGSAVHAPTLSDPNASLVDQITIFRDRGLSSDSAIPIEFGIEQALAAIRAAGTLAPATVRRVAIIGPGLDFTDKQEGYDFYPPQSIQPFAVIDSLRRIGLAAPAGIQVMTFDLSPRVLAHITTARQRANEGKTYSLVLPRALDRSWSSELTAYWQRFGDRIGQQAAVPAPPPGAGRVTVRGVLVQPSVVLSIEPRDLNIVLQRVEPLAPGEQFDLIVATNILLYYDVFEQSLAMTNIAKMLRPGGLFLTNDGLLELPAAPLRSAGEREVTYMKLPDSSVKGDHLTWYQRP
;
A
#
# COMPACT_ATOMS: atom_id res chain seq x y z
N MET A 1 89.62 10.52 9.89
CA MET A 1 88.64 11.63 9.83
C MET A 1 87.95 11.58 8.48
N CYS A 2 86.88 10.88 8.38
CA CYS A 2 86.03 10.82 7.13
C CYS A 2 84.64 11.30 7.47
N SER A 3 84.24 12.32 6.80
CA SER A 3 82.89 12.94 6.85
C SER A 3 81.87 12.16 5.98
N PRO A 4 80.68 11.84 6.42
CA PRO A 4 79.69 11.20 5.55
C PRO A 4 78.93 12.25 4.75
N ARG A 5 78.83 12.01 3.45
CA ARG A 5 77.98 12.75 2.51
C ARG A 5 76.53 12.26 2.60
N THR A 6 75.62 13.14 2.95
CA THR A 6 74.19 12.88 2.98
C THR A 6 73.61 12.93 1.55
N PHE A 7 73.07 11.80 1.08
CA PHE A 7 72.31 11.72 -0.18
C PHE A 7 70.83 12.08 0.09
N MET A 8 70.36 13.15 -0.49
CA MET A 8 69.00 13.63 -0.42
C MET A 8 68.20 13.05 -1.61
N VAL A 9 67.38 12.03 -1.37
CA VAL A 9 66.50 11.47 -2.40
C VAL A 9 65.22 12.29 -2.39
N ARG A 10 64.98 13.04 -3.49
CA ARG A 10 63.71 13.71 -3.73
C ARG A 10 62.67 12.70 -4.24
N PHE A 11 61.68 12.40 -3.40
CA PHE A 11 60.47 11.71 -3.83
C PHE A 11 59.56 12.72 -4.55
N VAL A 12 59.30 12.52 -5.84
CA VAL A 12 58.27 13.18 -6.60
C VAL A 12 56.98 12.40 -6.39
N LEU A 13 56.06 12.94 -5.58
CA LEU A 13 54.72 12.39 -5.42
C LEU A 13 53.88 12.82 -6.67
N VAL A 14 53.69 11.88 -7.61
CA VAL A 14 52.67 12.04 -8.66
C VAL A 14 51.30 11.77 -8.04
N VAL A 15 50.57 12.82 -7.71
CA VAL A 15 49.17 12.74 -7.32
C VAL A 15 48.36 12.54 -8.61
N CYS A 16 48.07 11.27 -8.94
CA CYS A 16 47.02 10.97 -9.93
C CYS A 16 45.65 11.35 -9.30
N GLY A 17 45.14 12.52 -9.67
CA GLY A 17 43.77 12.91 -9.36
C GLY A 17 42.81 12.00 -10.11
N LEU A 18 42.34 10.94 -9.45
CA LEU A 18 41.11 10.24 -9.83
C LEU A 18 39.97 11.17 -9.47
N GLY A 19 39.56 11.99 -10.43
CA GLY A 19 38.28 12.69 -10.40
C GLY A 19 37.15 11.67 -10.46
N GLY A 20 36.80 11.11 -9.31
CA GLY A 20 35.56 10.37 -9.15
C GLY A 20 34.43 11.35 -9.41
N LEU A 21 33.74 11.21 -10.55
CA LEU A 21 32.41 11.77 -10.72
C LEU A 21 31.57 11.19 -9.57
N ALA A 22 31.35 11.99 -8.53
CA ALA A 22 30.37 11.65 -7.50
C ALA A 22 29.03 11.46 -8.23
N ALA A 23 28.54 10.24 -8.28
CA ALA A 23 27.18 9.99 -8.76
C ALA A 23 26.25 10.88 -7.92
N ALA A 24 25.45 11.71 -8.57
CA ALA A 24 24.49 12.55 -7.87
C ALA A 24 23.55 11.63 -7.10
N GLU A 25 23.44 11.84 -5.79
CA GLU A 25 22.54 11.05 -4.95
C GLU A 25 21.11 11.24 -5.44
N SER A 26 20.38 10.14 -5.66
CA SER A 26 19.01 10.19 -6.16
C SER A 26 18.09 10.85 -5.13
N ALA A 27 17.37 11.89 -5.54
CA ALA A 27 16.46 12.67 -4.70
C ALA A 27 15.01 12.47 -5.13
N THR A 28 14.09 12.75 -4.21
CA THR A 28 12.66 12.89 -4.56
C THR A 28 12.46 14.26 -5.19
N VAL A 29 11.96 14.28 -6.42
CA VAL A 29 11.71 15.52 -7.19
C VAL A 29 10.25 15.60 -7.61
N ASN A 30 9.71 16.82 -7.66
CA ASN A 30 8.36 17.06 -8.15
C ASN A 30 8.30 16.96 -9.68
N ILE A 31 7.16 16.49 -10.20
CA ILE A 31 6.91 16.42 -11.63
C ILE A 31 6.98 17.83 -12.27
N PRO A 32 7.84 18.07 -13.25
CA PRO A 32 7.94 19.38 -13.92
C PRO A 32 6.77 19.59 -14.88
N PHE A 33 6.47 20.85 -15.20
CA PHE A 33 5.41 21.20 -16.15
C PHE A 33 5.60 20.54 -17.52
N ALA A 34 6.84 20.40 -17.98
CA ALA A 34 7.18 19.75 -19.25
C ALA A 34 6.66 18.30 -19.34
N ASP A 35 6.55 17.59 -18.21
CA ASP A 35 5.99 16.24 -18.15
C ASP A 35 4.46 16.25 -17.92
N GLY A 36 3.90 17.28 -17.28
CA GLY A 36 2.46 17.45 -17.09
C GLY A 36 1.72 17.99 -18.30
N ARG A 37 2.38 18.84 -19.11
CA ARG A 37 1.79 19.49 -20.28
C ARG A 37 1.20 18.50 -21.30
N PRO A 38 1.90 17.43 -21.72
CA PRO A 38 1.33 16.47 -22.68
C PRO A 38 0.03 15.80 -22.19
N ILE A 39 -0.14 15.68 -20.86
CA ILE A 39 -1.37 15.15 -20.25
C ILE A 39 -2.49 16.17 -20.38
N LEU A 40 -2.21 17.45 -20.11
CA LEU A 40 -3.16 18.53 -20.31
C LEU A 40 -3.58 18.68 -21.78
N ASP A 41 -2.64 18.54 -22.71
CA ASP A 41 -2.92 18.61 -24.15
C ASP A 41 -3.80 17.44 -24.64
N LEU A 42 -3.75 16.28 -23.97
CA LEU A 42 -4.48 15.06 -24.36
C LEU A 42 -5.86 14.97 -23.70
N LEU A 43 -5.95 15.28 -22.42
CA LEU A 43 -7.20 15.14 -21.66
C LEU A 43 -8.14 16.31 -21.93
N GLN A 44 -9.43 16.02 -22.01
CA GLN A 44 -10.46 17.06 -22.09
C GLN A 44 -10.40 17.96 -20.86
N PRO A 45 -10.59 19.29 -21.00
CA PRO A 45 -10.49 20.25 -19.90
C PRO A 45 -11.40 19.93 -18.69
N GLN A 46 -12.50 19.20 -18.91
CA GLN A 46 -13.40 18.76 -17.85
C GLN A 46 -12.75 17.76 -16.88
N LEU A 47 -11.72 17.02 -17.34
CA LEU A 47 -10.95 16.07 -16.55
C LEU A 47 -9.76 16.70 -15.83
N TRP A 48 -9.50 18.02 -16.08
CA TRP A 48 -8.44 18.72 -15.38
C TRP A 48 -8.91 19.17 -13.99
N PRO A 49 -7.99 19.30 -13.01
CA PRO A 49 -8.27 20.03 -11.79
C PRO A 49 -8.85 21.42 -12.07
N MET A 50 -9.88 21.82 -11.33
CA MET A 50 -10.58 23.11 -11.57
C MET A 50 -9.63 24.30 -11.60
N GLU A 51 -8.61 24.30 -10.77
CA GLU A 51 -7.61 25.37 -10.67
C GLU A 51 -6.75 25.55 -11.93
N LEU A 52 -6.64 24.55 -12.78
CA LEU A 52 -5.87 24.57 -14.03
C LEU A 52 -6.72 25.02 -15.22
N ARG A 53 -8.06 24.91 -15.12
CA ARG A 53 -8.97 25.22 -16.25
C ARG A 53 -8.93 26.67 -16.64
N GLY A 54 -9.07 26.94 -17.93
CA GLY A 54 -9.15 28.29 -18.50
C GLY A 54 -7.86 29.11 -18.48
N LYS A 55 -6.74 28.54 -18.05
CA LYS A 55 -5.44 29.22 -18.09
C LYS A 55 -4.76 29.05 -19.44
N THR A 56 -4.01 30.07 -19.88
CA THR A 56 -3.14 29.96 -21.05
C THR A 56 -1.95 29.05 -20.75
N PRO A 57 -1.28 28.47 -21.78
CA PRO A 57 -0.09 27.62 -21.57
C PRO A 57 1.01 28.29 -20.73
N ALA A 58 1.30 29.57 -20.96
CA ALA A 58 2.28 30.32 -20.17
C ALA A 58 1.84 30.52 -18.71
N ALA A 59 0.54 30.76 -18.48
CA ALA A 59 0.00 30.88 -17.14
C ALA A 59 -0.01 29.51 -16.41
N LEU A 60 -0.24 28.40 -17.11
CA LEU A 60 -0.13 27.05 -16.56
C LEU A 60 1.30 26.74 -16.13
N GLU A 61 2.28 27.04 -16.96
CA GLU A 61 3.70 26.80 -16.67
C GLU A 61 4.15 27.53 -15.41
N SER A 62 3.82 28.83 -15.30
CA SER A 62 4.16 29.62 -14.12
C SER A 62 3.42 29.20 -12.85
N PHE A 63 2.19 28.68 -12.98
CA PHE A 63 1.34 28.27 -11.87
C PHE A 63 1.63 26.83 -11.38
N TRP A 64 2.23 25.98 -12.23
CA TRP A 64 2.42 24.57 -12.01
C TRP A 64 3.15 24.20 -10.71
N PRO A 65 4.29 24.83 -10.35
CA PRO A 65 4.99 24.48 -9.11
C PRO A 65 4.14 24.70 -7.85
N ASP A 66 3.37 25.79 -7.82
CA ASP A 66 2.48 26.12 -6.71
C ASP A 66 1.29 25.17 -6.66
N TRP A 67 0.74 24.80 -7.81
CA TRP A 67 -0.33 23.80 -7.90
C TRP A 67 0.17 22.44 -7.39
N VAL A 68 1.30 21.94 -7.87
CA VAL A 68 1.89 20.65 -7.41
C VAL A 68 2.08 20.64 -5.90
N LYS A 69 2.57 21.72 -5.31
CA LYS A 69 2.76 21.83 -3.85
C LYS A 69 1.43 21.75 -3.09
N ARG A 70 0.38 22.42 -3.57
CA ARG A 70 -0.95 22.37 -2.93
C ARG A 70 -1.59 21.03 -3.10
N GLU A 71 -1.49 20.42 -4.27
CA GLU A 71 -2.05 19.10 -4.56
C GLU A 71 -1.35 18.01 -3.74
N ASP A 72 -0.01 18.08 -3.58
CA ASP A 72 0.71 17.17 -2.68
C ASP A 72 0.19 17.27 -1.25
N ALA A 73 -0.03 18.48 -0.75
CA ALA A 73 -0.60 18.68 0.58
C ALA A 73 -2.03 18.12 0.68
N ALA A 74 -2.86 18.30 -0.36
CA ALA A 74 -4.22 17.79 -0.41
C ALA A 74 -4.26 16.25 -0.43
N ILE A 75 -3.41 15.61 -1.25
CA ILE A 75 -3.28 14.14 -1.30
C ILE A 75 -2.79 13.61 0.06
N ARG A 76 -1.79 14.24 0.68
CA ARG A 76 -1.28 13.83 2.00
C ARG A 76 -2.34 13.97 3.10
N ALA A 77 -3.21 14.97 3.03
CA ALA A 77 -4.32 15.12 3.97
C ALA A 77 -5.32 13.95 3.90
N ARG A 78 -5.43 13.28 2.74
CA ARG A 78 -6.28 12.08 2.57
C ARG A 78 -5.77 10.85 3.33
N VAL A 79 -4.49 10.81 3.71
CA VAL A 79 -3.93 9.76 4.61
C VAL A 79 -4.62 9.80 5.97
N GLN A 80 -4.95 10.98 6.49
CA GLN A 80 -5.68 11.09 7.78
C GLN A 80 -7.09 10.50 7.69
N ALA A 81 -7.80 10.72 6.59
CA ALA A 81 -9.10 10.07 6.37
C ALA A 81 -8.95 8.54 6.25
N GLY A 82 -7.86 8.04 5.66
CA GLY A 82 -7.51 6.62 5.63
C GLY A 82 -7.24 6.04 7.02
N ASP A 83 -6.60 6.79 7.91
CA ASP A 83 -6.42 6.40 9.32
C ASP A 83 -7.78 6.23 10.02
N GLU A 84 -8.74 7.11 9.75
CA GLU A 84 -10.09 7.02 10.29
C GLU A 84 -10.86 5.81 9.74
N ASP A 85 -10.68 5.48 8.44
CA ASP A 85 -11.25 4.28 7.84
C ASP A 85 -10.66 3.01 8.46
N SER A 86 -9.35 2.99 8.73
CA SER A 86 -8.68 1.87 9.45
C SER A 86 -9.25 1.67 10.85
N ILE A 87 -9.56 2.75 11.59
CA ILE A 87 -10.21 2.66 12.90
C ILE A 87 -11.63 2.06 12.79
N ALA A 88 -12.40 2.48 11.80
CA ALA A 88 -13.73 1.92 11.57
C ALA A 88 -13.67 0.43 11.23
N ASN A 89 -12.73 0.00 10.39
CA ASN A 89 -12.51 -1.41 10.10
C ASN A 89 -12.06 -2.19 11.37
N PHE A 90 -11.20 -1.62 12.18
CA PHE A 90 -10.78 -2.21 13.46
C PHE A 90 -11.95 -2.35 14.43
N LEU A 91 -12.80 -1.33 14.55
CA LEU A 91 -14.02 -1.40 15.34
C LEU A 91 -14.94 -2.55 14.88
N LEU A 92 -15.13 -2.72 13.58
CA LEU A 92 -16.07 -3.70 13.01
C LEU A 92 -15.50 -5.12 13.01
N PHE A 93 -14.23 -5.29 12.70
CA PHE A 93 -13.64 -6.59 12.40
C PHE A 93 -12.56 -7.03 13.40
N GLY A 94 -11.96 -6.11 14.16
CA GLY A 94 -10.91 -6.41 15.12
C GLY A 94 -11.36 -7.38 16.23
N THR A 95 -10.43 -8.17 16.71
CA THR A 95 -10.67 -9.21 17.74
C THR A 95 -9.86 -8.98 19.03
N SER A 96 -8.83 -8.12 18.98
CA SER A 96 -7.90 -7.95 20.09
C SER A 96 -8.41 -7.04 21.22
N PHE A 97 -9.47 -6.27 20.99
CA PHE A 97 -9.99 -5.31 21.98
C PHE A 97 -11.33 -5.73 22.60
N THR A 98 -11.98 -6.79 22.09
CA THR A 98 -13.35 -7.16 22.46
C THR A 98 -13.55 -8.68 22.49
N LYS A 99 -14.52 -9.16 23.26
CA LYS A 99 -15.02 -10.52 23.22
C LYS A 99 -16.27 -10.66 22.33
N GLN A 100 -16.81 -9.56 21.83
CA GLN A 100 -17.93 -9.58 20.89
C GLN A 100 -17.51 -10.22 19.58
N PRO A 101 -18.41 -10.94 18.88
CA PRO A 101 -18.12 -11.46 17.56
C PRO A 101 -17.81 -10.31 16.58
N ARG A 102 -17.07 -10.64 15.54
CA ARG A 102 -16.80 -9.73 14.41
C ARG A 102 -18.10 -9.43 13.67
N ALA A 103 -18.22 -8.21 13.15
CA ALA A 103 -19.31 -7.91 12.22
C ALA A 103 -19.10 -8.70 10.92
N THR A 104 -20.16 -9.33 10.40
CA THR A 104 -20.15 -9.98 9.08
C THR A 104 -20.72 -9.02 8.02
N GLU A 105 -20.41 -9.29 6.75
CA GLU A 105 -21.01 -8.55 5.63
C GLU A 105 -22.56 -8.54 5.70
N THR A 106 -23.16 -9.68 6.06
CA THR A 106 -24.62 -9.80 6.23
C THR A 106 -25.15 -8.93 7.37
N GLN A 107 -24.41 -8.77 8.47
CA GLN A 107 -24.80 -7.89 9.56
C GLN A 107 -24.67 -6.42 9.19
N LEU A 108 -23.64 -6.06 8.41
CA LEU A 108 -23.50 -4.72 7.83
C LEU A 108 -24.65 -4.43 6.84
N ALA A 109 -25.03 -5.40 5.98
CA ALA A 109 -26.18 -5.32 5.10
C ALA A 109 -27.47 -5.08 5.88
N GLY A 110 -27.68 -5.81 6.96
CA GLY A 110 -28.86 -5.65 7.83
C GLY A 110 -28.97 -4.23 8.43
N ILE A 111 -27.85 -3.63 8.79
CA ILE A 111 -27.79 -2.25 9.32
C ILE A 111 -28.23 -1.25 8.23
N VAL A 112 -27.75 -1.39 7.00
CA VAL A 112 -28.08 -0.52 5.86
C VAL A 112 -29.54 -0.71 5.41
N VAL A 113 -30.05 -1.95 5.37
CA VAL A 113 -31.45 -2.26 5.00
C VAL A 113 -32.45 -1.64 5.98
N ARG A 114 -32.18 -1.69 7.29
CA ARG A 114 -33.03 -1.02 8.27
C ARG A 114 -33.16 0.48 8.04
N GLN A 115 -32.07 1.15 7.67
CA GLN A 115 -32.10 2.56 7.34
C GLN A 115 -32.99 2.85 6.10
N ARG A 116 -32.96 1.99 5.08
CA ARG A 116 -33.83 2.09 3.87
C ARG A 116 -35.31 1.83 4.16
N GLU A 117 -35.59 0.83 4.99
CA GLU A 117 -36.96 0.45 5.35
C GLU A 117 -37.69 1.52 6.15
N THR A 118 -36.99 2.23 7.02
CA THR A 118 -37.60 3.24 7.90
C THR A 118 -37.70 4.59 7.26
N GLY A 119 -37.07 4.82 6.09
CA GLY A 119 -36.98 6.15 5.46
C GLY A 119 -36.27 7.19 6.32
N ALA A 120 -35.72 6.78 7.49
CA ALA A 120 -35.04 7.66 8.43
C ALA A 120 -33.64 7.93 7.96
N THR A 121 -33.18 9.17 8.05
CA THR A 121 -31.80 9.58 7.83
C THR A 121 -30.87 9.22 9.01
N THR A 122 -31.42 8.69 10.08
CA THR A 122 -30.69 8.37 11.30
C THR A 122 -30.29 6.89 11.32
N PHE A 123 -28.99 6.62 11.37
CA PHE A 123 -28.45 5.28 11.53
C PHE A 123 -28.78 4.73 12.93
N VAL A 124 -29.30 3.50 12.98
CA VAL A 124 -29.57 2.80 14.23
C VAL A 124 -28.60 1.64 14.39
N PRO A 125 -27.57 1.75 15.25
CA PRO A 125 -26.59 0.70 15.44
C PRO A 125 -27.22 -0.55 16.04
N SER A 126 -26.83 -1.73 15.54
CA SER A 126 -27.25 -3.02 16.08
C SER A 126 -26.75 -3.20 17.53
N PRO A 127 -27.35 -4.11 18.33
CA PRO A 127 -26.84 -4.43 19.67
C PRO A 127 -25.36 -4.88 19.65
N LEU A 128 -24.96 -5.62 18.61
CA LEU A 128 -23.57 -6.04 18.41
C LEU A 128 -22.64 -4.82 18.25
N LEU A 129 -22.99 -3.90 17.36
CA LEU A 129 -22.17 -2.71 17.13
C LEU A 129 -22.07 -1.83 18.38
N LYS A 130 -23.18 -1.67 19.12
CA LYS A 130 -23.17 -0.96 20.40
C LYS A 130 -22.22 -1.59 21.41
N GLY A 131 -22.27 -2.93 21.56
CA GLY A 131 -21.35 -3.66 22.45
C GLY A 131 -19.89 -3.47 22.04
N ARG A 132 -19.59 -3.56 20.75
CA ARG A 132 -18.22 -3.34 20.22
C ARG A 132 -17.74 -1.92 20.44
N ILE A 133 -18.60 -0.91 20.27
CA ILE A 133 -18.26 0.50 20.55
C ILE A 133 -17.91 0.71 22.02
N GLU A 134 -18.66 0.14 22.97
CA GLU A 134 -18.35 0.27 24.40
C GLU A 134 -17.03 -0.43 24.77
N ASP A 135 -16.78 -1.63 24.21
CA ASP A 135 -15.52 -2.35 24.40
C ASP A 135 -14.35 -1.55 23.81
N PHE A 136 -14.55 -0.91 22.65
CA PHE A 136 -13.54 -0.09 22.00
C PHE A 136 -13.19 1.15 22.83
N ILE A 137 -14.20 1.88 23.31
CA ILE A 137 -14.01 3.05 24.20
C ILE A 137 -13.27 2.65 25.47
N SER A 138 -13.61 1.50 26.06
CA SER A 138 -12.93 0.94 27.23
C SER A 138 -11.47 0.59 26.92
N GLY A 139 -11.22 -0.01 25.75
CA GLY A 139 -9.88 -0.33 25.26
C GLY A 139 -9.01 0.91 25.01
N LEU A 140 -9.60 1.97 24.44
CA LEU A 140 -8.90 3.26 24.24
C LEU A 140 -8.49 3.91 25.56
N ALA A 141 -9.29 3.76 26.63
CA ALA A 141 -8.96 4.28 27.96
C ALA A 141 -7.77 3.53 28.60
N ALA A 142 -7.62 2.23 28.31
CA ALA A 142 -6.57 1.36 28.84
C ALA A 142 -6.02 0.40 27.78
N PRO A 143 -5.20 0.88 26.83
CA PRO A 143 -4.77 0.09 25.67
C PRO A 143 -3.84 -1.09 26.00
N ALA A 144 -3.28 -1.17 27.20
CA ALA A 144 -2.53 -2.32 27.75
C ALA A 144 -1.50 -2.94 26.78
N GLY A 145 -0.78 -2.14 26.00
CA GLY A 145 0.21 -2.60 25.03
C GLY A 145 -0.35 -2.98 23.67
N ASN A 146 -1.66 -2.86 23.42
CA ASN A 146 -2.25 -3.04 22.10
C ASN A 146 -1.92 -1.81 21.21
N GLU A 147 -0.99 -1.98 20.28
CA GLU A 147 -0.51 -0.91 19.39
C GLU A 147 -1.65 -0.32 18.53
N ARG A 148 -2.66 -1.13 18.15
CA ARG A 148 -3.79 -0.65 17.37
C ARG A 148 -4.71 0.25 18.17
N LEU A 149 -4.92 -0.05 19.46
CA LEU A 149 -5.65 0.84 20.37
C LEU A 149 -4.88 2.11 20.68
N GLN A 150 -3.55 2.04 20.80
CA GLN A 150 -2.70 3.22 20.98
C GLN A 150 -2.81 4.15 19.78
N PHE A 151 -2.68 3.60 18.58
CA PHE A 151 -2.88 4.36 17.33
C PHE A 151 -4.28 4.96 17.22
N ALA A 152 -5.32 4.16 17.49
CA ALA A 152 -6.69 4.66 17.47
C ALA A 152 -6.89 5.82 18.48
N ARG A 153 -6.29 5.73 19.67
CA ARG A 153 -6.30 6.81 20.65
C ARG A 153 -5.64 8.08 20.13
N GLU A 154 -4.53 7.97 19.41
CA GLU A 154 -3.84 9.12 18.79
C GLU A 154 -4.69 9.78 17.72
N VAL A 155 -5.35 8.99 16.86
CA VAL A 155 -6.27 9.52 15.84
C VAL A 155 -7.45 10.23 16.48
N ILE A 156 -8.09 9.63 17.49
CA ILE A 156 -9.21 10.24 18.22
C ILE A 156 -8.78 11.54 18.91
N ALA A 157 -7.57 11.60 19.47
CA ALA A 157 -7.03 12.82 20.04
C ALA A 157 -6.82 13.93 19.00
N ARG A 158 -6.33 13.57 17.79
CA ARG A 158 -6.20 14.52 16.66
C ARG A 158 -7.55 15.11 16.22
N LEU A 159 -8.65 14.38 16.39
CA LEU A 159 -10.02 14.86 16.14
C LEU A 159 -10.55 15.76 17.25
N GLY A 160 -9.74 16.04 18.28
CA GLY A 160 -10.13 16.88 19.42
C GLY A 160 -11.19 16.23 20.31
N ILE A 161 -11.24 14.89 20.38
CA ILE A 161 -12.16 14.14 21.24
C ILE A 161 -11.42 13.71 22.51
N ASP A 162 -11.80 14.29 23.64
CA ASP A 162 -11.23 13.94 24.95
C ASP A 162 -12.03 12.81 25.60
N ILE A 163 -11.51 11.60 25.52
CA ILE A 163 -12.15 10.37 26.06
C ILE A 163 -12.16 10.30 27.60
N SER A 164 -11.47 11.20 28.30
CA SER A 164 -11.49 11.25 29.77
C SER A 164 -12.81 11.80 30.30
N THR A 165 -13.53 12.58 29.50
CA THR A 165 -14.80 13.23 29.86
C THR A 165 -16.01 12.45 29.35
N ASP A 166 -17.16 12.56 30.03
CA ASP A 166 -18.44 11.96 29.57
C ASP A 166 -18.92 12.57 28.26
N ALA A 167 -18.75 13.87 28.08
CA ALA A 167 -19.06 14.57 26.84
C ALA A 167 -18.20 14.06 25.67
N GLY A 168 -16.93 13.88 25.90
CA GLY A 168 -16.01 13.32 24.91
C GLY A 168 -16.35 11.88 24.54
N ARG A 169 -16.66 11.03 25.51
CA ARG A 169 -17.13 9.65 25.25
C ARG A 169 -18.44 9.62 24.45
N THR A 170 -19.38 10.53 24.75
CA THR A 170 -20.63 10.64 23.99
C THR A 170 -20.38 11.09 22.55
N ARG A 171 -19.46 12.06 22.33
CA ARG A 171 -19.04 12.49 21.01
C ARG A 171 -18.36 11.36 20.23
N LEU A 172 -17.49 10.56 20.92
CA LEU A 172 -16.83 9.43 20.33
C LEU A 172 -17.81 8.34 19.89
N ARG A 173 -18.83 8.00 20.71
CA ARG A 173 -19.88 7.04 20.29
C ARG A 173 -20.52 7.44 18.97
N ARG A 174 -20.98 8.70 18.89
CA ARG A 174 -21.62 9.19 17.65
C ARG A 174 -20.66 9.13 16.46
N TYR A 175 -19.41 9.56 16.66
CA TYR A 175 -18.40 9.48 15.61
C TYR A 175 -18.19 8.04 15.11
N LEU A 176 -18.06 7.07 16.02
CA LEU A 176 -17.85 5.65 15.67
C LEU A 176 -19.09 5.04 14.98
N GLU A 177 -20.30 5.43 15.40
CA GLU A 177 -21.55 5.05 14.72
C GLU A 177 -21.61 5.58 13.28
N ASP A 178 -21.26 6.85 13.10
CA ASP A 178 -21.23 7.49 11.77
C ASP A 178 -20.18 6.83 10.86
N ARG A 179 -18.98 6.53 11.37
CA ARG A 179 -17.95 5.85 10.60
C ARG A 179 -18.31 4.41 10.25
N ALA A 180 -18.92 3.66 11.15
CA ALA A 180 -19.42 2.32 10.89
C ALA A 180 -20.52 2.31 9.82
N ALA A 181 -21.42 3.32 9.82
CA ALA A 181 -22.43 3.50 8.81
C ALA A 181 -21.83 3.76 7.42
N LEU A 182 -20.78 4.58 7.33
CA LEU A 182 -20.05 4.83 6.08
C LEU A 182 -19.43 3.56 5.50
N VAL A 183 -18.75 2.75 6.33
CA VAL A 183 -18.18 1.47 5.89
C VAL A 183 -19.30 0.53 5.40
N GLY A 184 -20.39 0.42 6.14
CA GLY A 184 -21.53 -0.42 5.78
C GLY A 184 -22.19 0.02 4.46
N SER A 185 -22.35 1.32 4.22
CA SER A 185 -22.92 1.84 2.97
C SER A 185 -22.00 1.62 1.77
N ALA A 186 -20.70 1.76 1.95
CA ALA A 186 -19.72 1.54 0.88
C ALA A 186 -19.67 0.06 0.42
N VAL A 187 -19.76 -0.89 1.36
CA VAL A 187 -19.80 -2.35 1.03
C VAL A 187 -21.05 -2.69 0.19
N HIS A 188 -22.14 -1.95 0.34
CA HIS A 188 -23.43 -2.19 -0.34
C HIS A 188 -23.73 -1.19 -1.44
N ALA A 189 -22.76 -0.35 -1.83
CA ALA A 189 -22.98 0.58 -2.94
C ALA A 189 -23.23 -0.21 -4.23
N PRO A 190 -24.39 0.00 -4.93
CA PRO A 190 -24.68 -0.68 -6.18
C PRO A 190 -23.59 -0.51 -7.23
N THR A 191 -22.88 0.60 -7.18
CA THR A 191 -21.77 0.98 -8.04
C THR A 191 -20.59 0.02 -8.01
N LEU A 192 -20.33 -0.67 -6.89
CA LEU A 192 -19.23 -1.67 -6.80
C LEU A 192 -19.62 -3.02 -7.41
N SER A 193 -20.93 -3.29 -7.56
CA SER A 193 -21.48 -4.54 -8.11
C SER A 193 -22.02 -4.36 -9.51
N ASP A 194 -22.10 -3.12 -10.03
CA ASP A 194 -22.62 -2.82 -11.35
C ASP A 194 -21.46 -2.80 -12.37
N PRO A 195 -21.40 -3.79 -13.28
CA PRO A 195 -20.38 -3.82 -14.34
C PRO A 195 -20.49 -2.62 -15.31
N ASN A 196 -21.61 -1.86 -15.28
CA ASN A 196 -21.81 -0.67 -16.09
C ASN A 196 -21.56 0.63 -15.30
N ALA A 197 -21.21 0.56 -14.01
CA ALA A 197 -20.85 1.75 -13.25
C ALA A 197 -19.66 2.44 -13.91
N SER A 198 -19.76 3.75 -14.09
CA SER A 198 -18.68 4.51 -14.69
C SER A 198 -17.43 4.46 -13.78
N LEU A 199 -16.24 4.47 -14.38
CA LEU A 199 -14.98 4.57 -13.65
C LEU A 199 -14.97 5.78 -12.69
N VAL A 200 -15.64 6.86 -13.07
CA VAL A 200 -15.78 8.09 -12.26
C VAL A 200 -16.58 7.83 -10.98
N ASP A 201 -17.66 7.03 -11.06
CA ASP A 201 -18.48 6.70 -9.87
C ASP A 201 -17.70 5.83 -8.89
N GLN A 202 -16.91 4.87 -9.38
CA GLN A 202 -16.05 4.01 -8.56
C GLN A 202 -14.95 4.81 -7.88
N ILE A 203 -14.24 5.67 -8.61
CA ILE A 203 -13.19 6.55 -8.09
C ILE A 203 -13.73 7.46 -6.98
N THR A 204 -14.95 8.00 -7.13
CA THR A 204 -15.55 8.89 -6.13
C THR A 204 -15.74 8.19 -4.78
N ILE A 205 -16.19 6.93 -4.78
CA ILE A 205 -16.40 6.16 -3.55
C ILE A 205 -15.08 5.95 -2.79
N PHE A 206 -14.00 5.62 -3.50
CA PHE A 206 -12.71 5.40 -2.87
C PHE A 206 -12.02 6.70 -2.44
N ARG A 207 -12.20 7.77 -3.21
CA ARG A 207 -11.65 9.09 -2.87
C ARG A 207 -12.18 9.62 -1.55
N ASP A 208 -13.48 9.45 -1.29
CA ASP A 208 -14.13 9.95 -0.07
C ASP A 208 -13.75 9.16 1.19
N ARG A 209 -13.28 7.92 1.04
CA ARG A 209 -12.82 7.08 2.16
C ARG A 209 -11.41 7.42 2.63
N GLY A 210 -10.63 8.14 1.83
CA GLY A 210 -9.22 8.44 2.10
C GLY A 210 -8.27 7.30 1.69
N LEU A 211 -6.97 7.56 1.84
CA LEU A 211 -5.92 6.61 1.45
C LEU A 211 -5.71 5.58 2.56
N SER A 212 -6.24 4.39 2.38
CA SER A 212 -6.07 3.29 3.33
C SER A 212 -4.70 2.62 3.16
N SER A 213 -4.06 2.28 4.28
CA SER A 213 -2.79 1.54 4.30
C SER A 213 -2.96 0.03 4.54
N ASP A 214 -4.20 -0.47 4.62
CA ASP A 214 -4.45 -1.89 4.90
C ASP A 214 -4.04 -2.78 3.73
N SER A 215 -3.52 -3.97 4.00
CA SER A 215 -3.11 -4.99 3.04
C SER A 215 -3.81 -6.32 3.26
N ALA A 216 -3.77 -7.23 2.29
CA ALA A 216 -4.42 -8.54 2.37
C ALA A 216 -3.67 -9.62 1.56
N ILE A 217 -3.65 -10.85 2.06
CA ILE A 217 -2.99 -12.00 1.42
C ILE A 217 -3.50 -12.32 0.00
N PRO A 218 -4.80 -12.21 -0.33
CA PRO A 218 -5.27 -12.53 -1.67
C PRO A 218 -4.60 -11.74 -2.78
N ILE A 219 -4.39 -10.42 -2.60
CA ILE A 219 -3.73 -9.60 -3.63
C ILE A 219 -2.27 -10.00 -3.83
N GLU A 220 -1.58 -10.44 -2.79
CA GLU A 220 -0.21 -10.92 -2.88
C GLU A 220 -0.12 -12.22 -3.70
N PHE A 221 -1.11 -13.09 -3.58
CA PHE A 221 -1.26 -14.24 -4.47
C PHE A 221 -1.53 -13.80 -5.92
N GLY A 222 -2.37 -12.79 -6.12
CA GLY A 222 -2.61 -12.20 -7.44
C GLY A 222 -1.31 -11.74 -8.09
N ILE A 223 -0.48 -11.01 -7.36
CA ILE A 223 0.85 -10.58 -7.83
C ILE A 223 1.72 -11.79 -8.23
N GLU A 224 1.76 -12.86 -7.41
CA GLU A 224 2.51 -14.08 -7.77
C GLU A 224 2.00 -14.70 -9.08
N GLN A 225 0.68 -14.77 -9.29
CA GLN A 225 0.09 -15.32 -10.54
C GLN A 225 0.46 -14.48 -11.77
N ALA A 226 0.41 -13.15 -11.64
CA ALA A 226 0.84 -12.23 -12.70
C ALA A 226 2.35 -12.40 -13.01
N LEU A 227 3.19 -12.45 -12.00
CA LEU A 227 4.64 -12.68 -12.17
C LEU A 227 4.94 -14.04 -12.82
N ALA A 228 4.16 -15.08 -12.50
CA ALA A 228 4.27 -16.39 -13.15
C ALA A 228 3.90 -16.32 -14.64
N ALA A 229 2.84 -15.56 -14.98
CA ALA A 229 2.44 -15.34 -16.38
C ALA A 229 3.50 -14.53 -17.15
N ILE A 230 4.04 -13.46 -16.56
CA ILE A 230 5.15 -12.66 -17.11
C ILE A 230 6.38 -13.53 -17.40
N ARG A 231 6.71 -14.43 -16.46
CA ARG A 231 7.82 -15.38 -16.62
C ARG A 231 7.57 -16.39 -17.74
N ALA A 232 6.36 -16.93 -17.79
CA ALA A 232 5.98 -17.91 -18.82
C ALA A 232 5.95 -17.31 -20.24
N ALA A 233 5.52 -16.04 -20.35
CA ALA A 233 5.55 -15.29 -21.61
C ALA A 233 6.97 -14.86 -22.04
N GLY A 234 7.99 -14.99 -21.15
CA GLY A 234 9.34 -14.55 -21.45
C GLY A 234 9.53 -13.03 -21.44
N THR A 235 8.54 -12.28 -20.95
CA THR A 235 8.58 -10.79 -20.89
C THR A 235 9.71 -10.30 -19.97
N LEU A 236 9.98 -11.01 -18.86
CA LEU A 236 11.18 -10.86 -18.05
C LEU A 236 11.98 -12.15 -18.06
N ALA A 237 13.28 -12.04 -18.29
CA ALA A 237 14.18 -13.18 -18.28
C ALA A 237 14.49 -13.68 -16.84
N PRO A 238 14.91 -14.96 -16.68
CA PRO A 238 15.31 -15.49 -15.37
C PRO A 238 16.41 -14.67 -14.71
N ALA A 239 16.29 -14.47 -13.41
CA ALA A 239 17.32 -13.83 -12.55
C ALA A 239 17.72 -12.41 -13.02
N THR A 240 16.85 -11.71 -13.77
CA THR A 240 17.12 -10.35 -14.27
C THR A 240 16.53 -9.25 -13.39
N VAL A 241 15.53 -9.57 -12.54
CA VAL A 241 14.92 -8.59 -11.66
C VAL A 241 15.83 -8.36 -10.46
N ARG A 242 16.37 -7.15 -10.35
CA ARG A 242 17.28 -6.72 -9.28
C ARG A 242 16.76 -5.53 -8.51
N ARG A 243 16.06 -4.61 -9.16
CA ARG A 243 15.55 -3.38 -8.57
C ARG A 243 14.04 -3.32 -8.72
N VAL A 244 13.35 -3.30 -7.60
CA VAL A 244 11.89 -3.28 -7.53
C VAL A 244 11.45 -2.06 -6.76
N ALA A 245 10.40 -1.37 -7.23
CA ALA A 245 9.68 -0.41 -6.42
C ALA A 245 8.29 -0.95 -6.07
N ILE A 246 7.82 -0.67 -4.87
CA ILE A 246 6.46 -0.99 -4.40
C ILE A 246 5.82 0.31 -3.93
N ILE A 247 4.71 0.67 -4.54
CA ILE A 247 3.96 1.87 -4.21
C ILE A 247 2.83 1.46 -3.27
N GLY A 248 2.80 2.06 -2.07
CA GLY A 248 1.84 1.74 -1.04
C GLY A 248 2.01 0.32 -0.48
N PRO A 249 3.18 -0.03 0.11
CA PRO A 249 3.42 -1.38 0.65
C PRO A 249 2.43 -1.76 1.75
N GLY A 250 1.73 -0.80 2.31
CA GLY A 250 0.74 -0.97 3.35
C GLY A 250 1.31 -1.37 4.71
N LEU A 251 0.41 -1.32 5.69
CA LEU A 251 0.63 -1.84 7.03
C LEU A 251 -0.64 -2.58 7.43
N ASP A 252 -0.56 -3.89 7.58
CA ASP A 252 -1.69 -4.72 8.00
C ASP A 252 -2.13 -4.31 9.41
N PHE A 253 -3.14 -3.47 9.43
CA PHE A 253 -3.72 -2.95 10.67
C PHE A 253 -4.90 -3.81 11.10
N THR A 254 -5.83 -4.05 10.19
CA THR A 254 -6.92 -5.00 10.33
C THR A 254 -7.27 -5.46 8.92
N ASP A 255 -7.04 -6.73 8.60
CA ASP A 255 -7.46 -7.26 7.31
C ASP A 255 -8.96 -7.03 7.12
N LYS A 256 -9.31 -6.25 6.12
CA LYS A 256 -10.71 -5.88 5.82
C LYS A 256 -11.59 -7.09 5.52
N GLN A 257 -11.01 -8.19 5.02
CA GLN A 257 -11.74 -9.40 4.68
C GLN A 257 -11.80 -10.39 5.85
N GLU A 258 -10.67 -10.61 6.51
CA GLU A 258 -10.54 -11.60 7.58
C GLU A 258 -10.66 -10.93 8.97
N GLY A 259 -10.27 -9.66 9.10
CA GLY A 259 -10.44 -8.86 10.30
C GLY A 259 -9.58 -9.29 11.48
N TYR A 260 -8.44 -9.93 11.23
CA TYR A 260 -7.57 -10.40 12.30
C TYR A 260 -6.56 -9.33 12.69
N ASP A 261 -6.29 -9.22 13.99
CA ASP A 261 -5.48 -8.17 14.59
C ASP A 261 -4.77 -8.63 15.88
N PHE A 262 -4.78 -9.94 16.19
CA PHE A 262 -4.19 -10.50 17.40
C PHE A 262 -2.66 -10.70 17.34
N TYR A 263 -2.03 -10.02 16.42
CA TYR A 263 -0.58 -9.93 16.21
C TYR A 263 -0.18 -8.47 16.01
N PRO A 264 1.11 -8.11 16.19
CA PRO A 264 1.57 -6.75 15.94
C PRO A 264 1.29 -6.29 14.50
N PRO A 265 1.07 -4.98 14.23
CA PRO A 265 1.01 -4.47 12.87
C PRO A 265 2.22 -4.92 12.04
N GLN A 266 2.00 -5.26 10.79
CA GLN A 266 3.02 -5.82 9.91
C GLN A 266 2.86 -5.32 8.48
N SER A 267 3.95 -5.13 7.75
CA SER A 267 3.93 -4.96 6.30
C SER A 267 4.14 -6.31 5.64
N ILE A 268 3.30 -6.70 4.70
CA ILE A 268 3.32 -8.03 4.05
C ILE A 268 3.87 -7.92 2.63
N GLN A 269 3.39 -6.97 1.85
CA GLN A 269 3.62 -6.89 0.40
C GLN A 269 5.10 -6.89 -0.02
N PRO A 270 6.03 -6.15 0.60
CA PRO A 270 7.43 -6.20 0.19
C PRO A 270 8.04 -7.60 0.32
N PHE A 271 7.66 -8.31 1.35
CA PHE A 271 8.13 -9.69 1.59
C PHE A 271 7.48 -10.68 0.63
N ALA A 272 6.19 -10.51 0.33
CA ALA A 272 5.45 -11.32 -0.63
C ALA A 272 6.06 -11.20 -2.04
N VAL A 273 6.35 -9.99 -2.47
CA VAL A 273 6.96 -9.72 -3.79
C VAL A 273 8.36 -10.36 -3.87
N ILE A 274 9.20 -10.20 -2.84
CA ILE A 274 10.54 -10.82 -2.82
C ILE A 274 10.44 -12.36 -2.84
N ASP A 275 9.56 -12.94 -2.01
CA ASP A 275 9.36 -14.40 -1.95
C ASP A 275 8.90 -14.94 -3.30
N SER A 276 7.93 -14.30 -3.94
CA SER A 276 7.38 -14.68 -5.25
C SER A 276 8.43 -14.55 -6.36
N LEU A 277 9.17 -13.46 -6.44
CA LEU A 277 10.22 -13.25 -7.43
C LEU A 277 11.32 -14.31 -7.34
N ARG A 278 11.73 -14.67 -6.12
CA ARG A 278 12.70 -15.75 -5.89
C ARG A 278 12.13 -17.13 -6.23
N ARG A 279 10.88 -17.39 -5.87
CA ARG A 279 10.19 -18.67 -6.13
C ARG A 279 10.02 -18.93 -7.62
N ILE A 280 9.60 -17.91 -8.36
CA ILE A 280 9.37 -17.99 -9.82
C ILE A 280 10.70 -17.97 -10.59
N GLY A 281 11.81 -17.59 -9.96
CA GLY A 281 13.12 -17.49 -10.58
C GLY A 281 13.31 -16.24 -11.43
N LEU A 282 12.51 -15.18 -11.22
CA LEU A 282 12.71 -13.87 -11.84
C LEU A 282 13.83 -13.08 -11.17
N ALA A 283 14.02 -13.26 -9.85
CA ALA A 283 15.15 -12.72 -9.11
C ALA A 283 16.10 -13.83 -8.63
N ALA A 284 17.39 -13.52 -8.55
CA ALA A 284 18.36 -14.39 -7.91
C ALA A 284 18.13 -14.46 -6.39
N PRO A 285 18.61 -15.50 -5.70
CA PRO A 285 18.47 -15.62 -4.24
C PRO A 285 19.04 -14.44 -3.45
N ALA A 286 20.04 -13.75 -4.00
CA ALA A 286 20.66 -12.55 -3.42
C ALA A 286 20.70 -11.41 -4.45
N GLY A 287 20.88 -10.18 -3.96
CA GLY A 287 21.11 -9.00 -4.81
C GLY A 287 19.83 -8.26 -5.24
N ILE A 288 18.65 -8.69 -4.82
CA ILE A 288 17.43 -7.90 -5.00
C ILE A 288 17.43 -6.70 -4.04
N GLN A 289 17.05 -5.54 -4.56
CA GLN A 289 16.81 -4.32 -3.79
C GLN A 289 15.39 -3.86 -4.04
N VAL A 290 14.67 -3.55 -2.98
CA VAL A 290 13.28 -3.10 -3.02
C VAL A 290 13.21 -1.71 -2.41
N MET A 291 12.67 -0.76 -3.13
CA MET A 291 12.32 0.56 -2.61
C MET A 291 10.81 0.61 -2.41
N THR A 292 10.37 1.00 -1.22
CA THR A 292 8.94 1.17 -0.94
C THR A 292 8.61 2.65 -0.88
N PHE A 293 7.58 3.07 -1.61
CA PHE A 293 7.07 4.44 -1.62
C PHE A 293 5.74 4.50 -0.87
N ASP A 294 5.66 5.36 0.13
CA ASP A 294 4.42 5.55 0.88
C ASP A 294 4.28 7.01 1.34
N LEU A 295 3.03 7.43 1.56
CA LEU A 295 2.69 8.74 2.13
C LEU A 295 2.42 8.67 3.63
N SER A 296 2.16 7.48 4.16
CA SER A 296 1.88 7.28 5.58
C SER A 296 3.17 7.29 6.40
N PRO A 297 3.37 8.29 7.29
CA PRO A 297 4.53 8.31 8.19
C PRO A 297 4.61 7.04 9.06
N ARG A 298 3.47 6.42 9.37
CA ARG A 298 3.39 5.19 10.16
C ARG A 298 3.98 3.99 9.40
N VAL A 299 3.65 3.84 8.12
CA VAL A 299 4.21 2.77 7.26
C VAL A 299 5.73 2.95 7.13
N LEU A 300 6.18 4.17 6.84
CA LEU A 300 7.60 4.49 6.71
C LEU A 300 8.38 4.23 8.01
N ALA A 301 7.85 4.67 9.16
CA ALA A 301 8.45 4.45 10.46
C ALA A 301 8.52 2.95 10.82
N HIS A 302 7.47 2.19 10.49
CA HIS A 302 7.43 0.74 10.74
C HIS A 302 8.54 0.00 9.98
N ILE A 303 8.68 0.24 8.67
CA ILE A 303 9.72 -0.39 7.85
C ILE A 303 11.11 0.08 8.27
N THR A 304 11.28 1.37 8.61
CA THR A 304 12.54 1.91 9.13
C THR A 304 12.94 1.21 10.43
N THR A 305 12.01 1.03 11.37
CA THR A 305 12.24 0.31 12.62
C THR A 305 12.60 -1.16 12.38
N ALA A 306 11.90 -1.82 11.44
CA ALA A 306 12.22 -3.18 11.07
C ALA A 306 13.67 -3.32 10.54
N ARG A 307 14.12 -2.36 9.72
CA ARG A 307 15.51 -2.32 9.22
C ARG A 307 16.52 -2.08 10.33
N GLN A 308 16.24 -1.16 11.26
CA GLN A 308 17.12 -0.92 12.42
C GLN A 308 17.31 -2.20 13.24
N ARG A 309 16.22 -2.93 13.52
CA ARG A 309 16.26 -4.22 14.21
C ARG A 309 17.02 -5.29 13.41
N ALA A 310 16.88 -5.29 12.08
CA ALA A 310 17.60 -6.22 11.22
C ALA A 310 19.10 -5.94 11.17
N ASN A 311 19.57 -4.69 11.28
CA ASN A 311 20.97 -4.33 11.46
C ASN A 311 21.55 -4.88 12.78
N GLU A 312 20.71 -5.10 13.79
CA GLU A 312 21.07 -5.76 15.04
C GLU A 312 20.99 -7.30 14.93
N GLY A 313 20.78 -7.85 13.75
CA GLY A 313 20.64 -9.28 13.50
C GLY A 313 19.26 -9.87 13.86
N LYS A 314 18.27 -9.05 14.20
CA LYS A 314 16.91 -9.50 14.55
C LYS A 314 16.08 -9.81 13.30
N THR A 315 15.34 -10.89 13.34
CA THR A 315 14.37 -11.27 12.30
C THR A 315 13.12 -10.42 12.36
N TYR A 316 12.39 -10.35 11.23
CA TYR A 316 11.06 -9.76 11.15
C TYR A 316 10.01 -10.88 11.16
N SER A 317 8.99 -10.76 12.01
CA SER A 317 7.95 -11.77 12.16
C SER A 317 6.73 -11.42 11.33
N LEU A 318 6.29 -12.34 10.49
CA LEU A 318 4.99 -12.28 9.81
C LEU A 318 4.04 -13.31 10.42
N VAL A 319 2.81 -12.90 10.66
CA VAL A 319 1.71 -13.74 11.15
C VAL A 319 0.60 -13.75 10.11
N LEU A 320 0.26 -14.93 9.60
CA LEU A 320 -0.62 -15.13 8.46
C LEU A 320 -1.85 -15.93 8.91
N PRO A 321 -2.90 -15.28 9.42
CA PRO A 321 -4.14 -15.95 9.75
C PRO A 321 -4.93 -16.31 8.49
N ARG A 322 -5.72 -17.39 8.57
CA ARG A 322 -6.65 -17.82 7.54
C ARG A 322 -7.92 -18.31 8.20
N ALA A 323 -9.06 -17.74 7.86
CA ALA A 323 -10.36 -18.22 8.29
C ALA A 323 -10.69 -19.56 7.62
N LEU A 324 -11.14 -20.55 8.41
CA LEU A 324 -11.48 -21.89 7.91
C LEU A 324 -12.92 -21.99 7.41
N ASP A 325 -13.73 -20.97 7.64
CA ASP A 325 -15.10 -20.81 7.14
C ASP A 325 -15.16 -20.06 5.80
N ARG A 326 -14.03 -19.58 5.28
CA ARG A 326 -13.90 -18.97 3.95
C ARG A 326 -13.47 -20.01 2.91
N SER A 327 -14.17 -20.02 1.78
CA SER A 327 -13.90 -20.96 0.67
C SER A 327 -12.79 -20.45 -0.25
N TRP A 328 -11.58 -20.34 0.29
CA TRP A 328 -10.40 -20.02 -0.53
C TRP A 328 -10.19 -21.04 -1.64
N SER A 329 -9.72 -20.58 -2.80
CA SER A 329 -9.28 -21.47 -3.88
C SER A 329 -8.14 -22.39 -3.41
N SER A 330 -8.00 -23.55 -4.06
CA SER A 330 -6.89 -24.47 -3.79
C SER A 330 -5.54 -23.80 -4.01
N GLU A 331 -5.43 -22.97 -5.03
CA GLU A 331 -4.23 -22.25 -5.43
C GLU A 331 -3.84 -21.17 -4.38
N LEU A 332 -4.81 -20.37 -3.91
CA LEU A 332 -4.57 -19.41 -2.84
C LEU A 332 -4.17 -20.12 -1.55
N THR A 333 -4.81 -21.24 -1.24
CA THR A 333 -4.47 -22.06 -0.07
C THR A 333 -3.03 -22.60 -0.18
N ALA A 334 -2.65 -23.11 -1.34
CA ALA A 334 -1.29 -23.58 -1.59
C ALA A 334 -0.26 -22.43 -1.53
N TYR A 335 -0.60 -21.24 -2.02
CA TYR A 335 0.23 -20.04 -1.89
C TYR A 335 0.46 -19.70 -0.41
N TRP A 336 -0.62 -19.62 0.38
CA TRP A 336 -0.55 -19.34 1.83
C TRP A 336 0.33 -20.35 2.57
N GLN A 337 0.24 -21.65 2.21
CA GLN A 337 1.04 -22.71 2.83
C GLN A 337 2.54 -22.55 2.61
N ARG A 338 2.96 -22.04 1.44
CA ARG A 338 4.38 -21.90 1.07
C ARG A 338 4.92 -20.48 1.19
N PHE A 339 4.07 -19.49 1.50
CA PHE A 339 4.49 -18.10 1.63
C PHE A 339 5.68 -17.97 2.60
N GLY A 340 6.71 -17.25 2.19
CA GLY A 340 7.87 -16.96 3.02
C GLY A 340 8.99 -18.02 2.98
N ASP A 341 8.79 -19.17 2.30
CA ASP A 341 9.79 -20.26 2.25
C ASP A 341 11.09 -19.84 1.53
N ARG A 342 11.09 -18.75 0.75
CA ARG A 342 12.27 -18.21 0.05
C ARG A 342 12.91 -17.03 0.75
N ILE A 343 12.32 -16.54 1.84
CA ILE A 343 12.79 -15.35 2.56
C ILE A 343 13.02 -15.57 4.04
N GLY A 344 12.59 -16.72 4.58
CA GLY A 344 12.66 -16.99 6.00
C GLY A 344 12.42 -18.45 6.34
N GLN A 345 12.00 -18.67 7.56
CA GLN A 345 11.67 -19.99 8.11
C GLN A 345 10.37 -19.94 8.89
N GLN A 346 9.71 -21.08 9.05
CA GLN A 346 8.50 -21.18 9.85
C GLN A 346 8.75 -20.77 11.31
N ALA A 347 7.79 -20.07 11.90
CA ALA A 347 7.82 -19.59 13.27
C ALA A 347 6.64 -20.07 14.10
N ALA A 348 6.82 -20.12 15.42
CA ALA A 348 5.71 -20.18 16.34
C ALA A 348 4.86 -18.89 16.24
N VAL A 349 3.55 -19.03 16.37
CA VAL A 349 2.60 -17.93 16.27
C VAL A 349 1.79 -17.79 17.55
N PRO A 350 1.25 -16.59 17.85
CA PRO A 350 0.30 -16.42 18.93
C PRO A 350 -0.93 -17.30 18.74
N ALA A 351 -1.46 -17.84 19.81
CA ALA A 351 -2.74 -18.54 19.76
C ALA A 351 -3.85 -17.53 19.42
N PRO A 352 -4.76 -17.84 18.49
CA PRO A 352 -5.90 -17.00 18.21
C PRO A 352 -6.76 -16.80 19.47
N PRO A 353 -7.29 -15.59 19.68
CA PRO A 353 -8.22 -15.34 20.79
C PRO A 353 -9.54 -16.09 20.57
N PRO A 354 -10.32 -16.39 21.64
CA PRO A 354 -11.58 -17.13 21.52
C PRO A 354 -12.59 -16.50 20.55
N GLY A 355 -12.59 -15.18 20.41
CA GLY A 355 -13.48 -14.43 19.49
C GLY A 355 -13.06 -14.47 18.03
N ALA A 356 -11.91 -15.05 17.68
CA ALA A 356 -11.42 -15.10 16.31
C ALA A 356 -12.16 -16.10 15.41
N GLY A 357 -12.99 -16.99 15.98
CA GLY A 357 -13.69 -18.03 15.22
C GLY A 357 -12.77 -19.19 14.82
N ARG A 358 -13.11 -19.87 13.73
CA ARG A 358 -12.32 -20.99 13.20
C ARG A 358 -11.19 -20.46 12.33
N VAL A 359 -10.02 -20.27 12.90
CA VAL A 359 -8.84 -19.72 12.24
C VAL A 359 -7.64 -20.66 12.38
N THR A 360 -6.88 -20.81 11.30
CA THR A 360 -5.54 -21.37 11.33
C THR A 360 -4.52 -20.26 11.10
N VAL A 361 -3.34 -20.40 11.68
CA VAL A 361 -2.31 -19.34 11.64
C VAL A 361 -0.97 -19.93 11.25
N ARG A 362 -0.26 -19.24 10.37
CA ARG A 362 1.11 -19.56 9.98
C ARG A 362 2.03 -18.39 10.33
N GLY A 363 3.21 -18.68 10.83
CA GLY A 363 4.24 -17.68 11.11
C GLY A 363 5.45 -17.85 10.22
N VAL A 364 6.08 -16.73 9.87
CA VAL A 364 7.34 -16.69 9.14
C VAL A 364 8.31 -15.74 9.83
N LEU A 365 9.52 -16.21 10.14
CA LEU A 365 10.64 -15.36 10.55
C LEU A 365 11.47 -15.00 9.32
N VAL A 366 11.30 -13.78 8.86
CA VAL A 366 12.03 -13.24 7.70
C VAL A 366 13.49 -12.95 8.09
N GLN A 367 14.42 -13.35 7.24
CA GLN A 367 15.86 -13.15 7.48
C GLN A 367 16.21 -11.65 7.50
N PRO A 368 17.14 -11.22 8.38
CA PRO A 368 17.58 -9.82 8.43
C PRO A 368 18.09 -9.29 7.08
N SER A 369 18.79 -10.10 6.30
CA SER A 369 19.27 -9.71 4.97
C SER A 369 18.16 -9.36 3.98
N VAL A 370 16.98 -10.00 4.12
CA VAL A 370 15.78 -9.67 3.31
C VAL A 370 15.20 -8.36 3.77
N VAL A 371 15.05 -8.14 5.07
CA VAL A 371 14.56 -6.87 5.63
C VAL A 371 15.46 -5.71 5.21
N LEU A 372 16.77 -5.89 5.24
CA LEU A 372 17.76 -4.89 4.84
C LEU A 372 17.75 -4.57 3.35
N SER A 373 17.22 -5.46 2.51
CA SER A 373 17.05 -5.18 1.07
C SER A 373 15.87 -4.26 0.75
N ILE A 374 15.04 -3.91 1.74
CA ILE A 374 13.86 -3.04 1.59
C ILE A 374 14.21 -1.65 2.12
N GLU A 375 14.09 -0.61 1.30
CA GLU A 375 14.33 0.80 1.66
C GLU A 375 13.02 1.59 1.59
N PRO A 376 12.51 2.15 2.72
CA PRO A 376 11.35 3.00 2.70
C PRO A 376 11.70 4.43 2.28
N ARG A 377 10.84 5.04 1.47
CA ARG A 377 10.98 6.44 1.04
C ARG A 377 9.63 7.14 0.99
N ASP A 378 9.55 8.33 1.58
CA ASP A 378 8.40 9.22 1.44
C ASP A 378 8.35 9.74 0.00
N LEU A 379 7.28 9.39 -0.73
CA LEU A 379 7.09 9.78 -2.11
C LEU A 379 5.61 9.71 -2.52
N ASN A 380 5.11 10.82 -3.06
CA ASN A 380 3.81 10.91 -3.70
C ASN A 380 3.94 10.54 -5.18
N ILE A 381 3.57 9.32 -5.54
CA ILE A 381 3.74 8.82 -6.92
C ILE A 381 3.00 9.66 -7.96
N VAL A 382 1.92 10.31 -7.60
CA VAL A 382 1.17 11.21 -8.50
C VAL A 382 2.02 12.41 -8.90
N LEU A 383 2.70 13.02 -7.94
CA LEU A 383 3.36 14.31 -8.10
C LEU A 383 4.89 14.24 -8.02
N GLN A 384 5.44 13.09 -7.66
CA GLN A 384 6.87 12.95 -7.35
C GLN A 384 7.45 11.66 -7.94
N ARG A 385 8.76 11.71 -8.19
CA ARG A 385 9.58 10.55 -8.56
C ARG A 385 10.98 10.64 -7.97
N VAL A 386 11.70 9.55 -8.01
CA VAL A 386 13.14 9.52 -7.69
C VAL A 386 13.93 9.87 -8.95
N GLU A 387 14.76 10.90 -8.88
CA GLU A 387 15.58 11.38 -10.00
C GLU A 387 16.84 12.12 -9.48
N PRO A 388 18.00 12.07 -10.15
CA PRO A 388 18.27 11.23 -11.31
C PRO A 388 18.46 9.76 -10.93
N LEU A 389 18.11 8.85 -11.83
CA LEU A 389 18.45 7.44 -11.74
C LEU A 389 19.43 7.09 -12.85
N ALA A 390 20.63 6.67 -12.51
CA ALA A 390 21.58 6.13 -13.49
C ALA A 390 20.98 4.87 -14.16
N PRO A 391 21.42 4.48 -15.38
CA PRO A 391 20.87 3.32 -16.09
C PRO A 391 20.81 2.02 -15.26
N GLY A 392 21.77 1.80 -14.34
CA GLY A 392 21.75 0.65 -13.45
C GLY A 392 20.92 0.82 -12.17
N GLU A 393 20.33 2.01 -11.95
CA GLU A 393 19.52 2.34 -10.77
C GLU A 393 18.02 2.38 -11.09
N GLN A 394 17.65 2.35 -12.37
CA GLN A 394 16.25 2.29 -12.79
C GLN A 394 15.62 0.96 -12.38
N PHE A 395 14.31 0.97 -12.15
CA PHE A 395 13.58 -0.23 -11.71
C PHE A 395 13.31 -1.21 -12.86
N ASP A 396 13.47 -2.50 -12.57
CA ASP A 396 13.06 -3.60 -13.44
C ASP A 396 11.55 -3.84 -13.35
N LEU A 397 11.01 -3.64 -12.16
CA LEU A 397 9.60 -3.85 -11.83
C LEU A 397 9.12 -2.78 -10.86
N ILE A 398 7.99 -2.18 -11.14
CA ILE A 398 7.23 -1.34 -10.19
C ILE A 398 5.88 -2.01 -9.95
N VAL A 399 5.49 -2.14 -8.69
CA VAL A 399 4.20 -2.74 -8.28
C VAL A 399 3.37 -1.68 -7.57
N ALA A 400 2.12 -1.52 -7.99
CA ALA A 400 1.12 -0.70 -7.29
C ALA A 400 -0.24 -1.39 -7.36
N THR A 401 -0.66 -2.05 -6.30
CA THR A 401 -1.97 -2.70 -6.23
C THR A 401 -2.85 -2.03 -5.19
N ASN A 402 -4.11 -1.80 -5.53
CA ASN A 402 -5.08 -1.09 -4.71
C ASN A 402 -4.66 0.36 -4.35
N ILE A 403 -3.90 1.00 -5.23
CA ILE A 403 -3.37 2.35 -5.01
C ILE A 403 -3.97 3.35 -5.98
N LEU A 404 -3.93 3.07 -7.28
CA LEU A 404 -4.31 4.06 -8.29
C LEU A 404 -5.83 4.28 -8.35
N LEU A 405 -6.62 3.36 -7.83
CA LEU A 405 -8.07 3.50 -7.67
C LEU A 405 -8.52 4.69 -6.79
N TYR A 406 -7.60 5.21 -5.96
CA TYR A 406 -7.87 6.39 -5.12
C TYR A 406 -7.72 7.71 -5.86
N TYR A 407 -7.25 7.71 -7.10
CA TYR A 407 -6.86 8.89 -7.86
C TYR A 407 -7.73 9.04 -9.11
N ASP A 408 -8.04 10.27 -9.47
CA ASP A 408 -8.76 10.54 -10.72
C ASP A 408 -7.87 10.32 -11.97
N VAL A 409 -8.48 10.39 -13.15
CA VAL A 409 -7.79 10.11 -14.43
C VAL A 409 -6.59 11.04 -14.64
N PHE A 410 -6.67 12.30 -14.20
CA PHE A 410 -5.57 13.24 -14.32
C PHE A 410 -4.41 12.87 -13.38
N GLU A 411 -4.72 12.60 -12.11
CA GLU A 411 -3.78 12.12 -11.10
C GLU A 411 -3.11 10.79 -11.53
N GLN A 412 -3.91 9.82 -12.02
CA GLN A 412 -3.40 8.55 -12.56
C GLN A 412 -2.44 8.76 -13.74
N SER A 413 -2.75 9.71 -14.62
CA SER A 413 -1.90 10.04 -15.78
C SER A 413 -0.55 10.59 -15.35
N LEU A 414 -0.51 11.45 -14.32
CA LEU A 414 0.73 11.95 -13.72
C LEU A 414 1.52 10.80 -13.07
N ALA A 415 0.87 9.93 -12.32
CA ALA A 415 1.49 8.76 -11.70
C ALA A 415 2.16 7.85 -12.75
N MET A 416 1.44 7.53 -13.84
CA MET A 416 1.99 6.71 -14.93
C MET A 416 3.22 7.36 -15.58
N THR A 417 3.23 8.68 -15.72
CA THR A 417 4.38 9.44 -16.25
C THR A 417 5.58 9.32 -15.31
N ASN A 418 5.39 9.48 -14.00
CA ASN A 418 6.44 9.31 -13.01
C ASN A 418 6.97 7.85 -12.97
N ILE A 419 6.07 6.86 -13.01
CA ILE A 419 6.42 5.44 -13.07
C ILE A 419 7.26 5.14 -14.31
N ALA A 420 6.84 5.61 -15.49
CA ALA A 420 7.56 5.41 -16.75
C ALA A 420 8.99 5.97 -16.70
N LYS A 421 9.20 7.13 -16.07
CA LYS A 421 10.52 7.74 -15.92
C LYS A 421 11.45 6.94 -15.00
N MET A 422 10.91 6.27 -14.01
CA MET A 422 11.69 5.47 -13.06
C MET A 422 12.00 4.05 -13.56
N LEU A 423 11.20 3.48 -14.47
CA LEU A 423 11.44 2.17 -15.07
C LEU A 423 12.60 2.24 -16.07
N ARG A 424 13.41 1.17 -16.16
CA ARG A 424 14.33 1.00 -17.28
C ARG A 424 13.57 0.64 -18.58
N PRO A 425 14.18 0.81 -19.76
CA PRO A 425 13.64 0.22 -20.99
C PRO A 425 13.42 -1.30 -20.83
N GLY A 426 12.27 -1.80 -21.24
CA GLY A 426 11.84 -3.19 -21.02
C GLY A 426 11.40 -3.52 -19.60
N GLY A 427 11.45 -2.57 -18.64
CA GLY A 427 10.92 -2.74 -17.29
C GLY A 427 9.40 -2.75 -17.25
N LEU A 428 8.82 -3.34 -16.21
CA LEU A 428 7.38 -3.55 -16.07
C LEU A 428 6.77 -2.77 -14.92
N PHE A 429 5.57 -2.26 -15.16
CA PHE A 429 4.67 -1.74 -14.13
C PHE A 429 3.49 -2.72 -13.97
N LEU A 430 3.30 -3.27 -12.77
CA LEU A 430 2.23 -4.23 -12.42
C LEU A 430 1.21 -3.57 -11.49
N THR A 431 -0.06 -3.65 -11.85
CA THR A 431 -1.18 -3.08 -11.09
C THR A 431 -2.42 -3.97 -11.22
N ASN A 432 -3.43 -3.76 -10.37
CA ASN A 432 -4.78 -4.29 -10.53
C ASN A 432 -5.79 -3.22 -10.96
N ASP A 433 -5.31 -2.07 -11.41
CA ASP A 433 -6.13 -0.97 -11.92
C ASP A 433 -6.06 -0.94 -13.45
N GLY A 434 -7.21 -0.81 -14.13
CA GLY A 434 -7.28 -0.55 -15.56
C GLY A 434 -6.92 0.93 -15.84
N LEU A 435 -5.79 1.19 -16.48
CA LEU A 435 -5.28 2.54 -16.70
C LEU A 435 -5.29 2.93 -18.18
N LEU A 436 -5.49 4.22 -18.45
CA LEU A 436 -5.41 4.76 -19.80
C LEU A 436 -3.95 4.74 -20.31
N GLU A 437 -3.75 4.18 -21.49
CA GLU A 437 -2.47 4.30 -22.19
C GLU A 437 -2.36 5.71 -22.79
N LEU A 438 -1.38 6.46 -22.30
CA LEU A 438 -1.14 7.82 -22.77
C LEU A 438 0.04 7.82 -23.76
N PRO A 439 -0.08 8.54 -24.92
CA PRO A 439 1.05 8.70 -25.83
C PRO A 439 2.29 9.34 -25.17
N ALA A 440 2.07 10.23 -24.21
CA ALA A 440 3.12 10.94 -23.48
C ALA A 440 3.83 10.09 -22.41
N ALA A 441 3.14 9.09 -21.83
CA ALA A 441 3.76 8.14 -20.93
C ALA A 441 4.13 6.90 -21.75
N PRO A 442 5.42 6.57 -21.90
CA PRO A 442 5.84 5.43 -22.71
C PRO A 442 5.63 4.10 -21.95
N LEU A 443 4.38 3.82 -21.59
CA LEU A 443 3.92 2.56 -21.02
C LEU A 443 2.88 1.96 -21.95
N ARG A 444 3.03 0.69 -22.28
CA ARG A 444 2.10 -0.05 -23.14
C ARG A 444 1.65 -1.32 -22.44
N SER A 445 0.38 -1.64 -22.51
CA SER A 445 -0.15 -2.91 -22.01
C SER A 445 0.63 -4.07 -22.61
N ALA A 446 1.14 -4.94 -21.76
CA ALA A 446 1.96 -6.09 -22.15
C ALA A 446 1.34 -7.42 -21.69
N GLY A 447 0.19 -7.37 -21.03
CA GLY A 447 -0.59 -8.53 -20.65
C GLY A 447 -1.42 -8.31 -19.39
N GLU A 448 -2.24 -9.31 -19.12
CA GLU A 448 -3.19 -9.29 -18.00
C GLU A 448 -3.41 -10.70 -17.44
N ARG A 449 -3.96 -10.80 -16.23
CA ARG A 449 -4.28 -12.07 -15.58
C ARG A 449 -5.48 -11.92 -14.65
N GLU A 450 -6.54 -12.67 -14.93
CA GLU A 450 -7.64 -12.91 -14.01
C GLU A 450 -7.21 -13.90 -12.92
N VAL A 451 -7.46 -13.59 -11.66
CA VAL A 451 -7.12 -14.42 -10.50
C VAL A 451 -8.33 -14.58 -9.61
N THR A 452 -8.75 -15.81 -9.37
CA THR A 452 -9.84 -16.14 -8.47
C THR A 452 -9.29 -16.48 -7.09
N TYR A 453 -9.79 -15.80 -6.05
CA TYR A 453 -9.39 -15.99 -4.66
C TYR A 453 -10.29 -16.97 -3.93
N MET A 454 -11.60 -16.80 -4.06
CA MET A 454 -12.59 -17.63 -3.37
C MET A 454 -13.89 -17.74 -4.15
N LYS A 455 -14.66 -18.76 -3.82
CA LYS A 455 -16.06 -18.90 -4.24
C LYS A 455 -16.97 -18.43 -3.12
N LEU A 456 -17.99 -17.65 -3.48
CA LEU A 456 -19.00 -17.20 -2.54
C LEU A 456 -20.17 -18.21 -2.46
N PRO A 457 -21.02 -18.18 -1.41
CA PRO A 457 -22.14 -19.11 -1.26
C PRO A 457 -23.14 -19.08 -2.42
N ASP A 458 -23.29 -17.96 -3.11
CA ASP A 458 -24.15 -17.78 -4.28
C ASP A 458 -23.52 -18.25 -5.59
N SER A 459 -22.38 -18.97 -5.50
CA SER A 459 -21.57 -19.44 -6.64
C SER A 459 -20.83 -18.35 -7.43
N SER A 460 -20.94 -17.08 -7.04
CA SER A 460 -20.09 -16.04 -7.58
C SER A 460 -18.63 -16.21 -7.11
N VAL A 461 -17.70 -15.57 -7.81
CA VAL A 461 -16.28 -15.64 -7.48
C VAL A 461 -15.78 -14.26 -7.04
N LYS A 462 -14.85 -14.25 -6.09
CA LYS A 462 -14.10 -13.06 -5.70
C LYS A 462 -12.67 -13.21 -6.17
N GLY A 463 -12.17 -12.19 -6.83
CA GLY A 463 -10.82 -12.19 -7.41
C GLY A 463 -10.41 -10.80 -7.81
N ASP A 464 -9.26 -10.70 -8.48
CA ASP A 464 -8.73 -9.46 -9.04
C ASP A 464 -8.27 -9.67 -10.49
N HIS A 465 -8.25 -8.58 -11.22
CA HIS A 465 -7.70 -8.49 -12.56
C HIS A 465 -6.35 -7.77 -12.48
N LEU A 466 -5.25 -8.50 -12.76
CA LEU A 466 -3.89 -7.94 -12.75
C LEU A 466 -3.49 -7.59 -14.18
N THR A 467 -3.01 -6.37 -14.39
CA THR A 467 -2.50 -5.87 -15.67
C THR A 467 -1.06 -5.42 -15.50
N TRP A 468 -0.23 -5.66 -16.50
CA TRP A 468 1.12 -5.11 -16.53
C TRP A 468 1.40 -4.34 -17.80
N TYR A 469 2.11 -3.24 -17.61
CA TYR A 469 2.53 -2.32 -18.66
C TYR A 469 4.04 -2.40 -18.81
N GLN A 470 4.55 -2.36 -20.02
CA GLN A 470 5.98 -2.35 -20.32
C GLN A 470 6.41 -0.97 -20.80
N ARG A 471 7.55 -0.50 -20.29
CA ARG A 471 8.27 0.61 -20.90
C ARG A 471 9.04 0.10 -22.12
N PRO A 472 8.77 0.59 -23.37
CA PRO A 472 9.50 0.22 -24.58
C PRO A 472 11.00 0.51 -24.51
#